data_43b912f55534e4b2b27c0c25db2d93f0
#
_entry.id   43b912f55534e4b2b27c0c25db2d93f0
#
_cell.length_a   1.000
_cell.length_b   1.000
_cell.length_c   1.000
_cell.angle_alpha   90.00
_cell.angle_beta   90.00
_cell.angle_gamma   90.00
#
_symmetry.space_group_name_H-M   'P 1'
#
loop_
_entity.id
_entity.type
_entity.pdbx_description
1 polymer ?
#
loop_
_entity_poly.entity_id
_entity_poly.type
_entity_poly.pdbx_seq_one_letter_code
_entity_poly.pdbx_strand_id
1 'polypeptide(L)'
;MKDIAPDLLKAIQDDFKERVKTNAKVRNALKAMKSKNATFEDANSFAEAIGDALAESFKNNIKPELLPDKRMYYNIAERVVGESLKNNYNLVSEYSADVQTLLNKKANLGLKGIKAQYNADKAKGIINRISSEENFEDISWILEEPVTNFTQSIVDDTIKTNAEFQYKAGLKAKIIRKSTGHCCDWCEEVAGEYDYPDVPKDVYRRHRFCRCTVEYEPSNGKRQNVHTKKWRDVGQEEKIETRKRYKTKSVSKLNKSYLQKHLDFIDPITREKAFIPEHAEITDCKTIAKGKEIRIVSRLINDHGGRVDNWEKRVGKIESQKYIHDVHWFENNNNQYVVKVKYRKEKREKR
;
A
#
# COMPACT_ATOMS: atom_id res chain seq x y z
N MET A 1 -35.18 -17.73 20.21
CA MET A 1 -33.90 -18.18 19.65
C MET A 1 -32.81 -17.76 20.64
N LYS A 2 -31.88 -18.67 21.03
CA LYS A 2 -30.78 -18.31 21.94
C LYS A 2 -29.83 -17.33 21.25
N ASP A 3 -29.40 -16.28 21.97
CA ASP A 3 -28.38 -15.36 21.45
C ASP A 3 -27.01 -16.08 21.41
N ILE A 4 -26.48 -16.31 20.23
CA ILE A 4 -25.23 -17.05 20.02
C ILE A 4 -23.97 -16.14 20.05
N ALA A 5 -24.13 -14.82 19.87
CA ALA A 5 -23.02 -13.91 19.70
C ALA A 5 -22.03 -13.88 20.87
N PRO A 6 -22.49 -13.91 22.17
CA PRO A 6 -21.56 -13.90 23.29
C PRO A 6 -20.71 -15.17 23.38
N ASP A 7 -21.34 -16.34 23.18
CA ASP A 7 -20.64 -17.64 23.24
C ASP A 7 -19.62 -17.76 22.10
N LEU A 8 -20.02 -17.32 20.89
CA LEU A 8 -19.18 -17.32 19.71
C LEU A 8 -18.00 -16.34 19.85
N LEU A 9 -18.25 -15.12 20.34
CA LEU A 9 -17.19 -14.14 20.58
C LEU A 9 -16.17 -14.67 21.59
N LYS A 10 -16.64 -15.29 22.67
CA LYS A 10 -15.77 -15.88 23.69
C LYS A 10 -14.89 -16.99 23.11
N ALA A 11 -15.46 -17.90 22.33
CA ALA A 11 -14.70 -18.99 21.70
C ALA A 11 -13.61 -18.45 20.77
N ILE A 12 -13.92 -17.42 19.96
CA ILE A 12 -12.96 -16.74 19.09
C ILE A 12 -11.84 -16.07 19.89
N GLN A 13 -12.19 -15.38 20.98
CA GLN A 13 -11.20 -14.71 21.81
C GLN A 13 -10.26 -15.68 22.51
N ASP A 14 -10.77 -16.82 22.97
CA ASP A 14 -9.96 -17.83 23.62
C ASP A 14 -9.00 -18.53 22.63
N ASP A 15 -9.48 -18.93 21.43
CA ASP A 15 -8.64 -19.47 20.36
C ASP A 15 -7.59 -18.43 19.89
N PHE A 16 -7.99 -17.19 19.70
CA PHE A 16 -7.09 -16.10 19.33
C PHE A 16 -5.94 -15.89 20.35
N LYS A 17 -6.27 -15.88 21.64
CA LYS A 17 -5.26 -15.73 22.70
C LYS A 17 -4.21 -16.85 22.67
N GLU A 18 -4.62 -18.10 22.51
CA GLU A 18 -3.69 -19.21 22.43
C GLU A 18 -2.81 -19.15 21.18
N ARG A 19 -3.35 -18.77 20.04
CA ARG A 19 -2.58 -18.57 18.80
C ARG A 19 -1.55 -17.45 18.94
N VAL A 20 -1.94 -16.30 19.46
CA VAL A 20 -1.05 -15.17 19.69
C VAL A 20 0.08 -15.54 20.65
N LYS A 21 -0.21 -16.23 21.73
CA LYS A 21 0.75 -16.67 22.74
C LYS A 21 1.82 -17.59 22.16
N THR A 22 1.45 -18.47 21.26
CA THR A 22 2.35 -19.46 20.64
C THR A 22 3.06 -18.94 19.39
N ASN A 23 2.65 -17.79 18.83
CA ASN A 23 3.16 -17.27 17.58
C ASN A 23 4.61 -16.72 17.72
N ALA A 24 5.51 -17.22 16.89
CA ALA A 24 6.93 -16.84 16.92
C ALA A 24 7.16 -15.37 16.48
N LYS A 25 6.43 -14.88 15.46
CA LYS A 25 6.53 -13.49 14.99
C LYS A 25 6.11 -12.52 16.10
N VAL A 26 5.03 -12.82 16.82
CA VAL A 26 4.57 -12.01 17.97
C VAL A 26 5.63 -11.99 19.07
N ARG A 27 6.19 -13.14 19.44
CA ARG A 27 7.25 -13.19 20.47
C ARG A 27 8.49 -12.41 20.06
N ASN A 28 8.91 -12.51 18.79
CA ASN A 28 10.06 -11.77 18.28
C ASN A 28 9.83 -10.26 18.31
N ALA A 29 8.67 -9.79 17.88
CA ALA A 29 8.30 -8.38 17.92
C ALA A 29 8.28 -7.85 19.38
N LEU A 30 7.69 -8.58 20.32
CA LEU A 30 7.69 -8.20 21.73
C LEU A 30 9.12 -8.20 22.34
N LYS A 31 9.99 -9.13 21.93
CA LYS A 31 11.40 -9.14 22.31
C LYS A 31 12.15 -7.91 21.77
N ALA A 32 11.93 -7.57 20.49
CA ALA A 32 12.49 -6.37 19.86
C ALA A 32 12.06 -5.10 20.60
N MET A 33 10.78 -5.01 21.00
CA MET A 33 10.27 -3.90 21.80
C MET A 33 10.95 -3.81 23.18
N LYS A 34 11.04 -4.90 23.90
CA LYS A 34 11.72 -4.97 25.21
C LYS A 34 13.20 -4.56 25.13
N SER A 35 13.89 -4.96 24.07
CA SER A 35 15.30 -4.58 23.83
C SER A 35 15.46 -3.18 23.25
N LYS A 36 14.37 -2.42 23.06
CA LYS A 36 14.35 -1.07 22.47
C LYS A 36 14.91 -0.99 21.04
N ASN A 37 14.84 -2.08 20.31
CA ASN A 37 15.31 -2.18 18.92
C ASN A 37 14.18 -2.37 17.90
N ALA A 38 12.92 -2.37 18.33
CA ALA A 38 11.78 -2.54 17.46
C ALA A 38 11.74 -1.48 16.35
N THR A 39 11.33 -1.93 15.16
CA THR A 39 11.21 -1.16 13.92
C THR A 39 9.80 -1.28 13.36
N PHE A 40 9.48 -0.54 12.31
CA PHE A 40 8.21 -0.74 11.61
C PHE A 40 8.15 -2.04 10.82
N GLU A 41 9.27 -2.68 10.50
CA GLU A 41 9.30 -4.05 9.98
C GLU A 41 8.76 -5.04 11.02
N ASP A 42 9.18 -4.88 12.30
CA ASP A 42 8.63 -5.68 13.41
C ASP A 42 7.14 -5.39 13.62
N ALA A 43 6.71 -4.12 13.48
CA ALA A 43 5.29 -3.76 13.59
C ALA A 43 4.45 -4.37 12.46
N ASN A 44 4.94 -4.39 11.23
CA ASN A 44 4.28 -5.05 10.11
C ASN A 44 4.18 -6.57 10.32
N SER A 45 5.28 -7.20 10.78
CA SER A 45 5.32 -8.63 11.10
C SER A 45 4.38 -9.00 12.26
N PHE A 46 4.31 -8.14 13.29
CA PHE A 46 3.37 -8.26 14.39
C PHE A 46 1.93 -8.15 13.91
N ALA A 47 1.60 -7.12 13.10
CA ALA A 47 0.25 -6.91 12.59
C ALA A 47 -0.22 -8.05 11.69
N GLU A 48 0.66 -8.56 10.82
CA GLU A 48 0.39 -9.74 10.01
C GLU A 48 0.05 -10.94 10.90
N ALA A 49 0.90 -11.24 11.88
CA ALA A 49 0.69 -12.39 12.78
C ALA A 49 -0.59 -12.26 13.62
N ILE A 50 -0.94 -11.08 14.08
CA ILE A 50 -2.19 -10.79 14.80
C ILE A 50 -3.41 -10.94 13.86
N GLY A 51 -3.30 -10.45 12.62
CA GLY A 51 -4.35 -10.59 11.61
C GLY A 51 -4.61 -12.05 11.22
N ASP A 52 -3.53 -12.79 10.95
CA ASP A 52 -3.61 -14.22 10.61
C ASP A 52 -4.19 -15.06 11.78
N ALA A 53 -3.78 -14.75 13.02
CA ALA A 53 -4.32 -15.41 14.20
C ALA A 53 -5.82 -15.18 14.35
N LEU A 54 -6.32 -13.97 14.07
CA LEU A 54 -7.74 -13.68 14.12
C LEU A 54 -8.49 -14.34 12.97
N ALA A 55 -7.95 -14.31 11.76
CA ALA A 55 -8.56 -14.96 10.59
C ALA A 55 -8.73 -16.48 10.82
N GLU A 56 -7.69 -17.14 11.34
CA GLU A 56 -7.75 -18.56 11.70
C GLU A 56 -8.73 -18.82 12.85
N SER A 57 -8.82 -17.92 13.83
CA SER A 57 -9.79 -18.05 14.92
C SER A 57 -11.22 -17.93 14.42
N PHE A 58 -11.49 -17.04 13.47
CA PHE A 58 -12.79 -16.96 12.78
C PHE A 58 -13.09 -18.25 12.03
N LYS A 59 -12.15 -18.74 11.23
CA LYS A 59 -12.28 -19.97 10.44
C LYS A 59 -12.58 -21.17 11.30
N ASN A 60 -12.00 -21.27 12.48
CA ASN A 60 -12.20 -22.40 13.37
C ASN A 60 -13.52 -22.36 14.11
N ASN A 61 -13.96 -21.18 14.51
CA ASN A 61 -15.08 -21.03 15.43
C ASN A 61 -16.38 -20.61 14.75
N ILE A 62 -16.33 -19.95 13.57
CA ILE A 62 -17.54 -19.58 12.82
C ILE A 62 -17.82 -20.66 11.77
N LYS A 63 -18.81 -21.48 12.03
CA LYS A 63 -19.26 -22.53 11.13
C LYS A 63 -20.70 -22.30 10.70
N PRO A 64 -21.08 -22.65 9.46
CA PRO A 64 -22.47 -22.46 8.99
C PRO A 64 -23.50 -23.08 9.93
N GLU A 65 -23.18 -24.24 10.50
CA GLU A 65 -24.08 -25.01 11.38
C GLU A 65 -24.36 -24.29 12.72
N LEU A 66 -23.48 -23.39 13.13
CA LEU A 66 -23.62 -22.59 14.35
C LEU A 66 -24.42 -21.30 14.11
N LEU A 67 -24.60 -20.91 12.84
CA LEU A 67 -25.28 -19.68 12.47
C LEU A 67 -26.78 -19.95 12.21
N PRO A 68 -27.68 -19.04 12.60
CA PRO A 68 -29.08 -19.12 12.24
C PRO A 68 -29.21 -19.14 10.70
N ASP A 69 -30.00 -20.05 10.19
CA ASP A 69 -30.24 -20.26 8.74
C ASP A 69 -28.94 -20.38 7.91
N LYS A 70 -27.85 -20.81 8.53
CA LYS A 70 -26.49 -20.86 7.94
C LYS A 70 -26.01 -19.51 7.39
N ARG A 71 -26.55 -18.41 7.92
CA ARG A 71 -26.31 -17.04 7.49
C ARG A 71 -25.65 -16.21 8.59
N MET A 72 -24.69 -15.38 8.22
CA MET A 72 -24.14 -14.36 9.11
C MET A 72 -25.02 -13.12 9.09
N TYR A 73 -25.90 -12.98 10.07
CA TYR A 73 -26.72 -11.77 10.22
C TYR A 73 -25.88 -10.58 10.70
N TYR A 74 -26.25 -9.38 10.27
CA TYR A 74 -25.53 -8.14 10.55
C TYR A 74 -25.28 -7.91 12.05
N ASN A 75 -26.29 -8.11 12.89
CA ASN A 75 -26.20 -7.95 14.34
C ASN A 75 -25.23 -8.95 15.00
N ILE A 76 -25.09 -10.14 14.46
CA ILE A 76 -24.09 -11.14 14.91
C ILE A 76 -22.70 -10.70 14.44
N ALA A 77 -22.57 -10.32 13.16
CA ALA A 77 -21.31 -9.86 12.57
C ALA A 77 -20.78 -8.63 13.31
N GLU A 78 -21.62 -7.63 13.61
CA GLU A 78 -21.22 -6.43 14.32
C GLU A 78 -20.68 -6.73 15.71
N ARG A 79 -21.36 -7.59 16.47
CA ARG A 79 -20.98 -7.96 17.83
C ARG A 79 -19.80 -8.90 17.92
N VAL A 80 -19.59 -9.75 16.92
CA VAL A 80 -18.53 -10.77 16.91
C VAL A 80 -17.32 -10.27 16.14
N VAL A 81 -17.51 -9.94 14.86
CA VAL A 81 -16.41 -9.50 13.98
C VAL A 81 -15.99 -8.08 14.33
N GLY A 82 -16.93 -7.17 14.56
CA GLY A 82 -16.66 -5.78 14.90
C GLY A 82 -15.83 -5.64 16.17
N GLU A 83 -16.21 -6.33 17.27
CA GLU A 83 -15.45 -6.32 18.52
C GLU A 83 -14.06 -6.95 18.35
N SER A 84 -13.96 -8.02 17.60
CA SER A 84 -12.67 -8.68 17.33
C SER A 84 -11.72 -7.79 16.53
N LEU A 85 -12.22 -7.10 15.50
CA LEU A 85 -11.42 -6.13 14.73
C LEU A 85 -10.97 -4.94 15.58
N LYS A 86 -11.82 -4.49 16.51
CA LYS A 86 -11.48 -3.41 17.44
C LYS A 86 -10.39 -3.84 18.44
N ASN A 87 -10.43 -5.08 18.89
CA ASN A 87 -9.37 -5.64 19.73
C ASN A 87 -8.04 -5.74 18.97
N ASN A 88 -8.04 -6.19 17.70
CA ASN A 88 -6.84 -6.17 16.86
C ASN A 88 -6.30 -4.75 16.69
N TYR A 89 -7.17 -3.78 16.44
CA TYR A 89 -6.77 -2.38 16.36
C TYR A 89 -6.08 -1.92 17.64
N ASN A 90 -6.62 -2.22 18.82
CA ASN A 90 -6.02 -1.81 20.08
C ASN A 90 -4.59 -2.38 20.22
N LEU A 91 -4.41 -3.67 19.96
CA LEU A 91 -3.09 -4.33 20.06
C LEU A 91 -2.07 -3.74 19.09
N VAL A 92 -2.43 -3.63 17.81
CA VAL A 92 -1.51 -3.21 16.75
C VAL A 92 -1.23 -1.71 16.81
N SER A 93 -2.22 -0.88 17.09
CA SER A 93 -2.03 0.57 17.20
C SER A 93 -1.15 0.95 18.38
N GLU A 94 -1.27 0.22 19.51
CA GLU A 94 -0.40 0.40 20.67
C GLU A 94 1.05 0.06 20.35
N TYR A 95 1.27 -1.14 19.84
CA TYR A 95 2.60 -1.58 19.44
C TYR A 95 3.25 -0.63 18.43
N SER A 96 2.52 -0.21 17.40
CA SER A 96 3.01 0.70 16.37
C SER A 96 3.34 2.09 16.89
N ALA A 97 2.54 2.62 17.84
CA ALA A 97 2.81 3.90 18.50
C ALA A 97 4.07 3.82 19.40
N ASP A 98 4.29 2.68 20.05
CA ASP A 98 5.50 2.45 20.85
C ASP A 98 6.74 2.36 19.96
N VAL A 99 6.66 1.67 18.81
CA VAL A 99 7.71 1.67 17.78
C VAL A 99 8.04 3.09 17.35
N GLN A 100 7.02 3.89 17.03
CA GLN A 100 7.20 5.29 16.64
C GLN A 100 7.89 6.10 17.76
N THR A 101 7.50 5.88 19.00
CA THR A 101 8.13 6.54 20.16
C THR A 101 9.63 6.19 20.26
N LEU A 102 9.98 4.92 20.04
CA LEU A 102 11.37 4.48 20.04
C LEU A 102 12.17 5.12 18.91
N LEU A 103 11.63 5.16 17.70
CA LEU A 103 12.27 5.79 16.54
C LEU A 103 12.46 7.29 16.75
N ASN A 104 11.45 7.97 17.26
CA ASN A 104 11.53 9.39 17.60
C ASN A 104 12.64 9.64 18.65
N LYS A 105 12.73 8.79 19.68
CA LYS A 105 13.76 8.89 20.69
C LYS A 105 15.17 8.66 20.11
N LYS A 106 15.35 7.68 19.24
CA LYS A 106 16.61 7.43 18.52
C LYS A 106 17.01 8.64 17.65
N ALA A 107 16.04 9.33 17.08
CA ALA A 107 16.27 10.56 16.30
C ALA A 107 16.39 11.84 17.15
N ASN A 108 16.40 11.73 18.49
CA ASN A 108 16.43 12.85 19.44
C ASN A 108 15.27 13.85 19.29
N LEU A 109 14.10 13.39 18.86
CA LEU A 109 12.93 14.26 18.65
C LEU A 109 12.12 14.50 19.94
N GLY A 110 12.23 13.65 20.94
CA GLY A 110 11.50 13.79 22.21
C GLY A 110 9.97 13.70 22.09
N LEU A 111 9.46 13.19 20.96
CA LEU A 111 8.05 13.07 20.67
C LEU A 111 7.56 11.65 20.97
N LYS A 112 6.35 11.55 21.53
CA LYS A 112 5.65 10.27 21.63
C LYS A 112 5.00 9.92 20.30
N GLY A 113 4.93 8.63 19.99
CA GLY A 113 4.15 8.12 18.87
C GLY A 113 2.66 8.29 19.11
N ILE A 114 1.94 8.60 18.06
CA ILE A 114 0.49 8.81 18.06
C ILE A 114 -0.17 7.58 17.45
N LYS A 115 -1.17 7.02 18.14
CA LYS A 115 -2.01 5.96 17.58
C LYS A 115 -2.87 6.53 16.45
N ALA A 116 -2.97 5.84 15.33
CA ALA A 116 -3.97 6.18 14.32
C ALA A 116 -5.38 6.05 14.90
N GLN A 117 -6.34 6.75 14.33
CA GLN A 117 -7.74 6.55 14.68
C GLN A 117 -8.24 5.20 14.15
N TYR A 118 -9.16 4.58 14.89
CA TYR A 118 -9.83 3.38 14.43
C TYR A 118 -10.58 3.65 13.13
N ASN A 119 -10.26 2.87 12.09
CA ASN A 119 -10.91 3.01 10.79
C ASN A 119 -12.25 2.25 10.80
N ALA A 120 -13.29 2.91 11.33
CA ALA A 120 -14.62 2.34 11.44
C ALA A 120 -15.22 1.99 10.07
N ASP A 121 -14.90 2.75 9.02
CA ASP A 121 -15.43 2.52 7.67
C ASP A 121 -14.88 1.22 7.06
N LYS A 122 -13.57 0.95 7.25
CA LYS A 122 -12.98 -0.33 6.81
C LYS A 122 -13.59 -1.52 7.56
N ALA A 123 -13.73 -1.39 8.88
CA ALA A 123 -14.34 -2.44 9.70
C ALA A 123 -15.80 -2.68 9.32
N LYS A 124 -16.58 -1.61 9.15
CA LYS A 124 -17.97 -1.68 8.68
C LYS A 124 -18.08 -2.29 7.28
N GLY A 125 -17.11 -2.03 6.41
CA GLY A 125 -17.03 -2.67 5.09
C GLY A 125 -16.93 -4.19 5.18
N ILE A 126 -16.11 -4.73 6.10
CA ILE A 126 -15.99 -6.18 6.37
C ILE A 126 -17.33 -6.72 6.94
N ILE A 127 -17.90 -6.03 7.95
CA ILE A 127 -19.16 -6.43 8.58
C ILE A 127 -20.30 -6.46 7.57
N ASN A 128 -20.43 -5.41 6.76
CA ASN A 128 -21.47 -5.34 5.73
C ASN A 128 -21.31 -6.46 4.71
N ARG A 129 -20.07 -6.70 4.27
CA ARG A 129 -19.82 -7.71 3.25
C ARG A 129 -20.07 -9.13 3.75
N ILE A 130 -19.62 -9.49 4.97
CA ILE A 130 -19.86 -10.84 5.52
C ILE A 130 -21.34 -11.12 5.77
N SER A 131 -22.15 -10.07 5.95
CA SER A 131 -23.60 -10.21 6.19
C SER A 131 -24.45 -10.03 4.93
N SER A 132 -23.85 -9.87 3.74
CA SER A 132 -24.58 -9.57 2.50
C SER A 132 -25.17 -10.78 1.82
N GLU A 133 -24.59 -11.95 2.00
CA GLU A 133 -25.00 -13.18 1.30
C GLU A 133 -25.95 -14.04 2.14
N GLU A 134 -26.78 -14.80 1.48
CA GLU A 134 -27.73 -15.72 2.14
C GLU A 134 -27.04 -16.95 2.73
N ASN A 135 -25.94 -17.38 2.12
CA ASN A 135 -25.16 -18.51 2.60
C ASN A 135 -23.78 -18.03 3.08
N PHE A 136 -23.44 -18.34 4.31
CA PHE A 136 -22.15 -17.93 4.90
C PHE A 136 -20.94 -18.54 4.17
N GLU A 137 -21.06 -19.75 3.62
CA GLU A 137 -19.94 -20.40 2.92
C GLU A 137 -19.45 -19.60 1.72
N ASP A 138 -20.37 -18.96 0.97
CA ASP A 138 -20.06 -18.21 -0.24
C ASP A 138 -19.25 -16.93 0.06
N ILE A 139 -19.30 -16.44 1.30
CA ILE A 139 -18.70 -15.18 1.71
C ILE A 139 -17.67 -15.30 2.84
N SER A 140 -17.49 -16.49 3.42
CA SER A 140 -16.60 -16.75 4.56
C SER A 140 -15.17 -16.24 4.35
N TRP A 141 -14.67 -16.21 3.09
CA TRP A 141 -13.35 -15.71 2.70
C TRP A 141 -13.08 -14.25 3.12
N ILE A 142 -14.13 -13.48 3.40
CA ILE A 142 -14.01 -12.10 3.91
C ILE A 142 -13.38 -12.07 5.30
N LEU A 143 -13.53 -13.12 6.06
CA LEU A 143 -12.93 -13.28 7.41
C LEU A 143 -11.49 -13.80 7.39
N GLU A 144 -10.93 -14.04 6.22
CA GLU A 144 -9.55 -14.49 6.04
C GLU A 144 -8.63 -13.31 5.72
N GLU A 145 -8.15 -13.24 4.50
CA GLU A 145 -7.18 -12.24 4.03
C GLU A 145 -7.62 -10.77 4.23
N PRO A 146 -8.90 -10.38 4.04
CA PRO A 146 -9.35 -9.03 4.34
C PRO A 146 -9.14 -8.62 5.81
N VAL A 147 -9.25 -9.56 6.75
CA VAL A 147 -8.99 -9.32 8.19
C VAL A 147 -7.51 -9.06 8.44
N THR A 148 -6.63 -9.85 7.82
CA THR A 148 -5.17 -9.65 7.90
C THR A 148 -4.79 -8.29 7.29
N ASN A 149 -5.34 -7.96 6.13
CA ASN A 149 -5.10 -6.66 5.48
C ASN A 149 -5.62 -5.47 6.30
N PHE A 150 -6.79 -5.61 6.92
CA PHE A 150 -7.30 -4.61 7.86
C PHE A 150 -6.30 -4.40 9.01
N THR A 151 -5.81 -5.49 9.60
CA THR A 151 -4.89 -5.44 10.75
C THR A 151 -3.54 -4.81 10.36
N GLN A 152 -2.97 -5.15 9.21
CA GLN A 152 -1.76 -4.53 8.70
C GLN A 152 -1.96 -3.04 8.37
N SER A 153 -3.13 -2.64 7.88
CA SER A 153 -3.40 -1.24 7.55
C SER A 153 -3.37 -0.30 8.76
N ILE A 154 -3.49 -0.84 9.99
CA ILE A 154 -3.37 -0.07 11.23
C ILE A 154 -1.94 0.48 11.39
N VAL A 155 -0.93 -0.29 10.97
CA VAL A 155 0.48 0.15 10.95
C VAL A 155 0.64 1.29 9.95
N ASP A 156 0.11 1.12 8.73
CA ASP A 156 0.19 2.13 7.67
C ASP A 156 -0.49 3.44 8.09
N ASP A 157 -1.68 3.35 8.69
CA ASP A 157 -2.43 4.50 9.20
C ASP A 157 -1.68 5.18 10.38
N THR A 158 -0.98 4.40 11.22
CA THR A 158 -0.13 4.94 12.32
C THR A 158 1.06 5.71 11.76
N ILE A 159 1.75 5.17 10.77
CA ILE A 159 2.87 5.83 10.08
C ILE A 159 2.38 7.14 9.47
N LYS A 160 1.28 7.10 8.73
CA LYS A 160 0.69 8.29 8.10
C LYS A 160 0.34 9.38 9.12
N THR A 161 -0.30 9.00 10.23
CA THR A 161 -0.70 9.93 11.30
C THR A 161 0.51 10.62 11.91
N ASN A 162 1.57 9.87 12.19
CA ASN A 162 2.80 10.43 12.78
C ASN A 162 3.58 11.29 11.79
N ALA A 163 3.66 10.91 10.53
CA ALA A 163 4.28 11.69 9.48
C ALA A 163 3.57 13.05 9.29
N GLU A 164 2.24 13.04 9.27
CA GLU A 164 1.43 14.26 9.19
C GLU A 164 1.63 15.18 10.40
N PHE A 165 1.60 14.60 11.61
CA PHE A 165 1.84 15.35 12.85
C PHE A 165 3.23 15.99 12.86
N GLN A 166 4.27 15.24 12.52
CA GLN A 166 5.64 15.75 12.50
C GLN A 166 5.84 16.82 11.44
N TYR A 167 5.22 16.66 10.27
CA TYR A 167 5.24 17.68 9.23
C TYR A 167 4.60 18.99 9.69
N LYS A 168 3.44 18.92 10.36
CA LYS A 168 2.79 20.10 10.97
C LYS A 168 3.67 20.75 12.04
N ALA A 169 4.49 19.97 12.73
CA ALA A 169 5.49 20.46 13.69
C ALA A 169 6.78 20.99 13.04
N GLY A 170 6.84 21.08 11.71
CA GLY A 170 8.00 21.56 10.95
C GLY A 170 9.14 20.55 10.82
N LEU A 171 8.87 19.27 11.03
CA LEU A 171 9.83 18.17 10.85
C LEU A 171 9.59 17.49 9.51
N LYS A 172 10.64 16.91 8.93
CA LYS A 172 10.56 16.18 7.66
C LYS A 172 10.73 14.69 7.93
N ALA A 173 9.72 13.92 7.60
CA ALA A 173 9.77 12.46 7.68
C ALA A 173 9.92 11.86 6.28
N LYS A 174 10.52 10.68 6.19
CA LYS A 174 10.56 9.88 4.97
C LYS A 174 9.73 8.62 5.17
N ILE A 175 8.94 8.29 4.19
CA ILE A 175 8.13 7.07 4.15
C ILE A 175 8.75 6.13 3.12
N ILE A 176 8.99 4.90 3.51
CA ILE A 176 9.62 3.89 2.66
C ILE A 176 8.64 2.73 2.50
N ARG A 177 8.24 2.43 1.26
CA ARG A 177 7.46 1.23 0.97
C ARG A 177 8.35 0.19 0.31
N LYS A 178 8.45 -0.98 0.91
CA LYS A 178 9.23 -2.11 0.43
C LYS A 178 8.31 -3.20 -0.11
N SER A 179 8.61 -3.70 -1.30
CA SER A 179 7.98 -4.90 -1.83
C SER A 179 8.65 -6.15 -1.25
N THR A 180 7.92 -7.26 -1.18
CA THR A 180 8.43 -8.54 -0.66
C THR A 180 9.05 -9.44 -1.74
N GLY A 181 9.27 -8.93 -2.95
CA GLY A 181 9.89 -9.67 -4.06
C GLY A 181 8.94 -10.60 -4.83
N HIS A 182 7.77 -10.92 -4.28
CA HIS A 182 6.70 -11.68 -4.93
C HIS A 182 5.43 -10.85 -5.04
N CYS A 183 5.59 -9.56 -5.32
CA CYS A 183 4.49 -8.60 -5.39
C CYS A 183 3.95 -8.48 -6.81
N CYS A 184 2.68 -8.04 -6.91
CA CYS A 184 2.11 -7.65 -8.20
C CYS A 184 2.73 -6.34 -8.70
N ASP A 185 2.61 -6.08 -10.00
CA ASP A 185 3.13 -4.87 -10.65
C ASP A 185 2.72 -3.58 -9.92
N TRP A 186 1.48 -3.54 -9.39
CA TRP A 186 1.01 -2.37 -8.64
C TRP A 186 1.83 -2.15 -7.36
N CYS A 187 2.17 -3.20 -6.61
CA CYS A 187 3.02 -3.09 -5.42
C CYS A 187 4.43 -2.63 -5.76
N GLU A 188 4.98 -3.11 -6.88
CA GLU A 188 6.30 -2.68 -7.36
C GLU A 188 6.28 -1.21 -7.81
N GLU A 189 5.18 -0.78 -8.47
CA GLU A 189 5.00 0.62 -8.88
C GLU A 189 4.96 1.60 -7.71
N VAL A 190 4.44 1.18 -6.55
CA VAL A 190 4.35 2.04 -5.36
C VAL A 190 5.45 1.79 -4.34
N ALA A 191 6.35 0.82 -4.59
CA ALA A 191 7.53 0.65 -3.76
C ALA A 191 8.52 1.80 -4.00
N GLY A 192 9.15 2.29 -2.93
CA GLY A 192 10.10 3.39 -3.03
C GLY A 192 10.16 4.23 -1.77
N GLU A 193 10.97 5.28 -1.83
CA GLU A 193 11.16 6.24 -0.75
C GLU A 193 10.47 7.56 -1.10
N TYR A 194 9.76 8.13 -0.16
CA TYR A 194 8.94 9.33 -0.34
C TYR A 194 9.20 10.31 0.79
N ASP A 195 9.53 11.54 0.44
CA ASP A 195 9.61 12.63 1.42
C ASP A 195 8.19 13.14 1.74
N TYR A 196 7.79 13.16 2.99
CA TYR A 196 6.52 13.77 3.39
C TYR A 196 6.56 15.30 3.19
N PRO A 197 5.54 15.96 2.60
CA PRO A 197 4.19 15.48 2.34
C PRO A 197 3.94 14.88 0.94
N ASP A 198 4.96 14.75 0.10
CA ASP A 198 4.81 14.33 -1.29
C ASP A 198 4.67 12.80 -1.43
N VAL A 199 3.95 12.18 -0.49
CA VAL A 199 3.70 10.73 -0.45
C VAL A 199 2.38 10.43 -1.18
N PRO A 200 2.40 9.63 -2.26
CA PRO A 200 1.18 9.19 -2.91
C PRO A 200 0.27 8.41 -1.94
N LYS A 201 -1.04 8.65 -2.01
CA LYS A 201 -2.01 7.96 -1.14
C LYS A 201 -1.93 6.44 -1.22
N ASP A 202 -1.54 5.93 -2.36
CA ASP A 202 -1.45 4.49 -2.62
C ASP A 202 -0.28 3.81 -1.91
N VAL A 203 0.69 4.57 -1.39
CA VAL A 203 1.77 4.05 -0.54
C VAL A 203 1.23 3.38 0.73
N TYR A 204 0.08 3.85 1.24
CA TYR A 204 -0.58 3.33 2.44
C TYR A 204 -1.73 2.35 2.12
N ARG A 205 -1.93 1.99 0.85
CA ARG A 205 -3.02 1.08 0.45
C ARG A 205 -2.52 -0.35 0.33
N ARG A 206 -3.41 -1.28 0.63
CA ARG A 206 -3.19 -2.71 0.51
C ARG A 206 -4.24 -3.33 -0.40
N HIS A 207 -3.83 -4.30 -1.19
CA HIS A 207 -4.73 -5.19 -1.93
C HIS A 207 -4.74 -6.59 -1.27
N ARG A 208 -5.61 -7.46 -1.73
CA ARG A 208 -5.67 -8.84 -1.24
C ARG A 208 -4.29 -9.53 -1.40
N PHE A 209 -3.86 -10.24 -0.37
CA PHE A 209 -2.54 -10.90 -0.27
C PHE A 209 -1.33 -9.96 -0.32
N CYS A 210 -1.50 -8.68 -0.01
CA CYS A 210 -0.38 -7.76 0.09
C CYS A 210 0.43 -8.00 1.36
N ARG A 211 1.74 -8.25 1.21
CA ARG A 211 2.70 -8.40 2.31
C ARG A 211 3.80 -7.32 2.29
N CYS A 212 3.62 -6.29 1.46
CA CYS A 212 4.53 -5.16 1.43
C CYS A 212 4.57 -4.44 2.79
N THR A 213 5.73 -3.94 3.16
CA THR A 213 5.90 -3.16 4.40
C THR A 213 5.97 -1.67 4.10
N VAL A 214 5.41 -0.88 5.00
CA VAL A 214 5.61 0.56 5.03
C VAL A 214 6.46 0.87 6.26
N GLU A 215 7.53 1.61 6.05
CA GLU A 215 8.46 2.02 7.09
C GLU A 215 8.48 3.54 7.20
N TYR A 216 8.94 4.01 8.34
CA TYR A 216 9.04 5.39 8.68
C TYR A 216 10.47 5.73 9.11
N GLU A 217 11.05 6.71 8.46
CA GLU A 217 12.33 7.28 8.87
C GLU A 217 12.07 8.69 9.43
N PRO A 218 12.31 8.89 10.75
CA PRO A 218 12.10 10.17 11.37
C PRO A 218 13.11 11.19 10.84
N SER A 219 12.70 12.44 10.81
CA SER A 219 13.61 13.56 10.56
C SER A 219 14.81 13.51 11.49
N ASN A 220 15.98 13.86 10.99
CA ASN A 220 17.21 13.98 11.77
C ASN A 220 17.22 15.14 12.78
N GLY A 221 16.05 15.60 13.23
CA GLY A 221 15.88 16.73 14.16
C GLY A 221 16.03 18.10 13.50
N LYS A 222 16.28 18.18 12.20
CA LYS A 222 16.33 19.46 11.49
C LYS A 222 14.92 20.00 11.29
N ARG A 223 14.66 21.22 11.76
CA ARG A 223 13.38 21.89 11.64
C ARG A 223 13.37 22.84 10.45
N GLN A 224 12.26 22.89 9.73
CA GLN A 224 12.05 23.91 8.72
C GLN A 224 11.93 25.27 9.42
N ASN A 225 12.59 26.30 8.89
CA ASN A 225 12.35 27.66 9.33
C ASN A 225 11.01 28.14 8.73
N VAL A 226 9.98 28.20 9.59
CA VAL A 226 8.62 28.57 9.20
C VAL A 226 8.51 30.01 8.67
N HIS A 227 9.44 30.90 9.03
CA HIS A 227 9.45 32.28 8.56
C HIS A 227 10.06 32.43 7.16
N THR A 228 11.13 31.70 6.88
CA THR A 228 11.83 31.79 5.59
C THR A 228 11.47 30.68 4.62
N LYS A 229 10.74 29.64 5.08
CA LYS A 229 10.45 28.38 4.34
C LYS A 229 11.72 27.72 3.76
N LYS A 230 12.89 28.01 4.34
CA LYS A 230 14.15 27.39 3.95
C LYS A 230 14.47 26.25 4.87
N TRP A 231 14.80 25.11 4.31
CA TRP A 231 15.35 23.99 5.04
C TRP A 231 16.81 24.30 5.38
N ARG A 232 17.19 24.15 6.64
CA ARG A 232 18.60 24.28 7.07
C ARG A 232 19.35 22.99 6.80
N ASP A 233 19.42 22.55 5.57
CA ASP A 233 20.18 21.37 5.21
C ASP A 233 21.28 21.74 4.23
N VAL A 234 22.53 21.85 4.77
CA VAL A 234 23.71 22.19 3.97
C VAL A 234 23.95 21.18 2.83
N GLY A 235 23.49 19.94 2.98
CA GLY A 235 23.59 18.92 1.93
C GLY A 235 22.47 18.93 0.90
N GLN A 236 21.37 19.65 1.13
CA GLN A 236 20.25 19.69 0.17
C GLN A 236 20.49 20.61 -1.01
N GLU A 237 21.19 21.71 -0.83
CA GLU A 237 21.55 22.60 -1.96
C GLU A 237 22.45 21.85 -2.94
N GLU A 238 23.38 21.06 -2.46
CA GLU A 238 24.26 20.23 -3.28
C GLU A 238 23.50 19.10 -3.99
N LYS A 239 22.53 18.48 -3.31
CA LYS A 239 21.63 17.48 -3.92
C LYS A 239 20.67 18.11 -4.94
N ILE A 240 20.18 19.32 -4.71
CA ILE A 240 19.35 20.07 -5.64
C ILE A 240 20.19 20.52 -6.84
N GLU A 241 21.39 21.00 -6.61
CA GLU A 241 22.34 21.35 -7.67
C GLU A 241 22.78 20.15 -8.49
N THR A 242 23.05 19.01 -7.82
CA THR A 242 23.37 17.74 -8.50
C THR A 242 22.18 17.27 -9.33
N ARG A 243 20.94 17.41 -8.84
CA ARG A 243 19.72 17.14 -9.59
C ARG A 243 19.49 18.12 -10.74
N LYS A 244 19.86 19.40 -10.57
CA LYS A 244 19.86 20.39 -11.66
C LYS A 244 20.94 20.12 -12.69
N ARG A 245 22.09 19.55 -12.27
CA ARG A 245 23.21 19.14 -13.15
C ARG A 245 22.96 17.83 -13.85
N TYR A 246 22.06 16.98 -13.38
CA TYR A 246 21.45 15.96 -14.21
C TYR A 246 20.61 16.69 -15.28
N LYS A 247 21.30 17.49 -16.10
CA LYS A 247 20.82 17.75 -17.45
C LYS A 247 20.52 16.37 -18.00
N THR A 248 19.26 16.11 -18.18
CA THR A 248 18.78 15.11 -19.12
C THR A 248 19.78 15.09 -20.26
N LYS A 249 20.63 14.06 -20.33
CA LYS A 249 21.20 13.70 -21.62
C LYS A 249 20.00 13.75 -22.51
N SER A 250 20.00 14.72 -23.43
CA SER A 250 18.87 14.99 -24.29
C SER A 250 18.39 13.68 -24.87
N VAL A 251 17.35 13.12 -24.30
CA VAL A 251 16.67 11.94 -24.82
C VAL A 251 15.80 12.41 -25.98
N SER A 252 16.36 13.33 -26.76
CA SER A 252 15.84 13.73 -28.08
C SER A 252 15.85 12.60 -29.08
N LYS A 253 16.24 11.38 -28.66
CA LYS A 253 16.25 10.12 -29.39
C LYS A 253 15.71 8.98 -28.54
N LEU A 254 14.64 9.19 -27.77
CA LEU A 254 13.71 8.11 -27.47
C LEU A 254 12.93 7.85 -28.77
N ASN A 255 13.70 7.41 -29.73
CA ASN A 255 13.25 6.88 -31.00
C ASN A 255 12.30 5.72 -30.73
N LYS A 256 11.47 5.46 -31.74
CA LYS A 256 10.76 4.22 -31.99
C LYS A 256 11.50 2.95 -31.49
N SER A 257 12.83 2.93 -31.44
CA SER A 257 13.67 1.85 -30.95
C SER A 257 13.63 1.61 -29.42
N TYR A 258 13.31 2.62 -28.59
CA TYR A 258 13.12 2.41 -27.14
C TYR A 258 11.75 1.81 -26.86
N LEU A 259 10.73 2.29 -27.52
CA LEU A 259 9.40 1.67 -27.52
C LEU A 259 9.51 0.20 -27.96
N GLN A 260 10.30 -0.10 -28.99
CA GLN A 260 10.50 -1.45 -29.52
C GLN A 260 11.25 -2.38 -28.58
N LYS A 261 12.33 -1.93 -27.94
CA LYS A 261 13.11 -2.74 -26.99
C LYS A 261 12.36 -3.09 -25.70
N HIS A 262 11.36 -2.29 -25.32
CA HIS A 262 10.58 -2.46 -24.09
C HIS A 262 9.16 -2.98 -24.35
N LEU A 263 8.82 -3.23 -25.60
CA LEU A 263 7.53 -3.79 -26.01
C LEU A 263 7.55 -5.32 -26.16
N ASP A 264 8.61 -5.99 -25.75
CA ASP A 264 8.61 -7.43 -25.47
C ASP A 264 7.75 -7.67 -24.22
N PHE A 265 6.46 -7.67 -24.44
CA PHE A 265 5.47 -7.69 -23.40
C PHE A 265 4.91 -9.10 -23.23
N ILE A 266 4.89 -9.55 -21.98
CA ILE A 266 4.15 -10.75 -21.61
C ILE A 266 2.75 -10.29 -21.18
N ASP A 267 1.72 -10.72 -21.90
CA ASP A 267 0.33 -10.46 -21.52
C ASP A 267 0.06 -11.03 -20.12
N PRO A 268 -0.38 -10.21 -19.15
CA PRO A 268 -0.58 -10.66 -17.77
C PRO A 268 -1.68 -11.73 -17.63
N ILE A 269 -2.58 -11.81 -18.62
CA ILE A 269 -3.70 -12.75 -18.60
C ILE A 269 -3.32 -14.05 -19.31
N THR A 270 -2.82 -13.95 -20.55
CA THR A 270 -2.52 -15.13 -21.39
C THR A 270 -1.11 -15.66 -21.21
N ARG A 271 -0.19 -14.90 -20.59
CA ARG A 271 1.24 -15.21 -20.44
C ARG A 271 1.99 -15.36 -21.77
N GLU A 272 1.39 -14.97 -22.86
CA GLU A 272 2.00 -14.99 -24.18
C GLU A 272 2.76 -13.70 -24.48
N LYS A 273 3.85 -13.77 -25.24
CA LYS A 273 4.54 -12.59 -25.76
C LYS A 273 3.63 -11.86 -26.75
N ALA A 274 3.36 -10.60 -26.48
CA ALA A 274 2.68 -9.72 -27.42
C ALA A 274 3.72 -9.13 -28.39
N PHE A 275 3.64 -9.48 -29.65
CA PHE A 275 4.48 -8.92 -30.69
C PHE A 275 3.87 -7.61 -31.21
N ILE A 276 4.62 -6.50 -31.09
CA ILE A 276 4.23 -5.20 -31.63
C ILE A 276 5.12 -4.89 -32.83
N PRO A 277 4.57 -4.60 -34.01
CA PRO A 277 5.33 -4.34 -35.20
C PRO A 277 6.26 -3.12 -35.05
N GLU A 278 7.43 -3.20 -35.68
CA GLU A 278 8.46 -2.14 -35.67
C GLU A 278 7.96 -0.74 -36.08
N HIS A 279 6.93 -0.68 -36.89
CA HIS A 279 6.36 0.55 -37.44
C HIS A 279 5.00 0.92 -36.81
N ALA A 280 4.65 0.30 -35.67
CA ALA A 280 3.39 0.58 -35.03
C ALA A 280 3.30 2.03 -34.55
N GLU A 281 2.25 2.72 -34.96
CA GLU A 281 1.93 4.07 -34.50
C GLU A 281 1.00 4.00 -33.30
N ILE A 282 1.23 4.91 -32.33
CA ILE A 282 0.32 5.04 -31.19
C ILE A 282 -0.82 5.96 -31.62
N THR A 283 -2.02 5.44 -31.62
CA THR A 283 -3.26 6.18 -31.94
C THR A 283 -4.07 6.45 -30.68
N ASP A 284 -5.11 7.26 -30.79
CA ASP A 284 -6.05 7.60 -29.68
C ASP A 284 -5.35 8.12 -28.42
N CYS A 285 -4.27 8.88 -28.60
CA CYS A 285 -3.48 9.40 -27.48
C CYS A 285 -4.27 10.39 -26.64
N LYS A 286 -4.30 10.16 -25.32
CA LYS A 286 -4.91 11.11 -24.37
C LYS A 286 -4.16 11.11 -23.05
N THR A 287 -4.16 12.24 -22.36
CA THR A 287 -3.65 12.39 -21.02
C THR A 287 -4.73 11.95 -20.01
N ILE A 288 -4.36 11.10 -19.06
CA ILE A 288 -5.28 10.55 -18.06
C ILE A 288 -4.95 11.00 -16.62
N ALA A 289 -3.77 11.56 -16.39
CA ALA A 289 -3.39 12.17 -15.13
C ALA A 289 -2.24 13.15 -15.34
N LYS A 290 -2.16 14.21 -14.53
CA LYS A 290 -1.09 15.21 -14.57
C LYS A 290 -0.54 15.48 -13.17
N GLY A 291 0.76 15.75 -13.11
CA GLY A 291 1.42 16.20 -11.89
C GLY A 291 1.12 15.32 -10.67
N LYS A 292 0.53 15.90 -9.65
CA LYS A 292 0.21 15.24 -8.37
C LYS A 292 -0.84 14.11 -8.49
N GLU A 293 -1.59 14.04 -9.56
CA GLU A 293 -2.55 12.95 -9.81
C GLU A 293 -1.84 11.65 -10.21
N ILE A 294 -0.59 11.74 -10.64
CA ILE A 294 0.22 10.58 -11.02
C ILE A 294 0.75 9.92 -9.74
N ARG A 295 0.33 8.71 -9.49
CA ARG A 295 0.66 7.95 -8.26
C ARG A 295 2.16 7.81 -8.00
N ILE A 296 2.94 7.65 -9.06
CA ILE A 296 4.39 7.40 -8.98
C ILE A 296 5.23 8.64 -9.36
N VAL A 297 4.65 9.83 -9.32
CA VAL A 297 5.33 11.05 -9.79
C VAL A 297 6.63 11.32 -9.05
N SER A 298 6.69 11.06 -7.74
CA SER A 298 7.90 11.24 -6.95
C SER A 298 9.03 10.30 -7.40
N ARG A 299 8.69 9.05 -7.74
CA ARG A 299 9.64 8.10 -8.30
C ARG A 299 10.12 8.53 -9.69
N LEU A 300 9.20 8.95 -10.56
CA LEU A 300 9.55 9.46 -11.89
C LEU A 300 10.50 10.66 -11.80
N ILE A 301 10.30 11.55 -10.84
CA ILE A 301 11.18 12.69 -10.60
C ILE A 301 12.55 12.24 -10.10
N ASN A 302 12.59 11.26 -9.21
CA ASN A 302 13.85 10.72 -8.69
C ASN A 302 14.67 10.02 -9.77
N ASP A 303 14.00 9.23 -10.61
CA ASP A 303 14.67 8.40 -11.63
C ASP A 303 15.02 9.22 -12.89
N HIS A 304 14.18 10.19 -13.26
CA HIS A 304 14.26 10.89 -14.55
C HIS A 304 14.32 12.41 -14.42
N GLY A 305 14.18 12.97 -13.22
CA GLY A 305 14.24 14.41 -12.96
C GLY A 305 12.94 15.14 -13.33
N GLY A 306 13.01 16.46 -13.37
CA GLY A 306 11.88 17.33 -13.75
C GLY A 306 11.06 17.84 -12.56
N ARG A 307 10.02 18.61 -12.86
CA ARG A 307 9.08 19.16 -11.87
C ARG A 307 7.81 18.34 -11.88
N VAL A 308 7.13 18.23 -10.73
CA VAL A 308 5.85 17.51 -10.59
C VAL A 308 4.88 17.90 -11.70
N ASP A 309 4.69 19.20 -11.92
CA ASP A 309 3.68 19.72 -12.85
C ASP A 309 3.96 19.42 -14.33
N ASN A 310 5.20 19.03 -14.66
CA ASN A 310 5.59 18.71 -16.03
C ASN A 310 5.35 17.24 -16.40
N TRP A 311 4.99 16.40 -15.42
CA TRP A 311 4.74 14.99 -15.66
C TRP A 311 3.29 14.73 -16.08
N GLU A 312 3.14 13.97 -17.16
CA GLU A 312 1.86 13.51 -17.66
C GLU A 312 1.84 11.98 -17.77
N LYS A 313 0.75 11.38 -17.35
CA LYS A 313 0.44 9.98 -17.65
C LYS A 313 -0.48 9.93 -18.85
N ARG A 314 -0.04 9.25 -19.90
CA ARG A 314 -0.79 9.16 -21.17
C ARG A 314 -1.14 7.73 -21.51
N VAL A 315 -2.16 7.59 -22.28
CA VAL A 315 -2.59 6.31 -22.85
C VAL A 315 -2.81 6.48 -24.34
N GLY A 316 -2.65 5.38 -25.05
CA GLY A 316 -2.93 5.30 -26.47
C GLY A 316 -3.12 3.84 -26.88
N LYS A 317 -3.36 3.62 -28.16
CA LYS A 317 -3.53 2.29 -28.74
C LYS A 317 -2.48 2.02 -29.79
N ILE A 318 -2.00 0.80 -29.81
CA ILE A 318 -1.17 0.27 -30.91
C ILE A 318 -1.93 -0.88 -31.54
N GLU A 319 -2.11 -0.82 -32.85
CA GLU A 319 -2.74 -1.89 -33.60
C GLU A 319 -1.68 -2.81 -34.24
N SER A 320 -1.77 -4.09 -33.94
CA SER A 320 -1.07 -5.14 -34.68
C SER A 320 -2.03 -5.89 -35.61
N GLN A 321 -1.55 -6.86 -36.37
CA GLN A 321 -2.42 -7.59 -37.31
C GLN A 321 -3.65 -8.21 -36.64
N LYS A 322 -3.49 -8.81 -35.47
CA LYS A 322 -4.53 -9.53 -34.72
C LYS A 322 -5.09 -8.78 -33.52
N TYR A 323 -4.32 -7.87 -32.96
CA TYR A 323 -4.61 -7.31 -31.63
C TYR A 323 -4.59 -5.80 -31.62
N ILE A 324 -5.34 -5.23 -30.66
CA ILE A 324 -5.24 -3.83 -30.26
C ILE A 324 -4.64 -3.85 -28.85
N HIS A 325 -3.53 -3.15 -28.65
CA HIS A 325 -2.82 -3.04 -27.39
C HIS A 325 -3.07 -1.68 -26.78
N ASP A 326 -3.55 -1.63 -25.54
CA ASP A 326 -3.61 -0.40 -24.75
C ASP A 326 -2.24 -0.14 -24.13
N VAL A 327 -1.61 0.95 -24.51
CA VAL A 327 -0.27 1.35 -24.08
C VAL A 327 -0.39 2.53 -23.14
N HIS A 328 0.27 2.46 -21.99
CA HIS A 328 0.38 3.53 -21.03
C HIS A 328 1.83 3.96 -20.90
N TRP A 329 2.06 5.27 -20.84
CA TRP A 329 3.40 5.81 -20.60
C TRP A 329 3.34 7.06 -19.73
N PHE A 330 4.51 7.41 -19.22
CA PHE A 330 4.73 8.66 -18.51
C PHE A 330 5.68 9.50 -19.33
N GLU A 331 5.36 10.79 -19.47
CA GLU A 331 6.20 11.73 -20.18
C GLU A 331 6.41 13.03 -19.39
N ASN A 332 7.54 13.68 -19.63
CA ASN A 332 7.88 14.96 -19.10
C ASN A 332 8.40 15.83 -20.26
N ASN A 333 7.69 16.93 -20.58
CA ASN A 333 8.02 17.81 -21.68
C ASN A 333 8.22 17.08 -23.03
N ASN A 334 7.28 16.21 -23.39
CA ASN A 334 7.27 15.38 -24.61
C ASN A 334 8.35 14.28 -24.68
N ASN A 335 9.07 14.00 -23.59
CA ASN A 335 9.97 12.84 -23.50
C ASN A 335 9.25 11.67 -22.86
N GLN A 336 9.31 10.50 -23.47
CA GLN A 336 8.69 9.25 -22.95
C GLN A 336 9.73 8.49 -22.12
N TYR A 337 9.40 8.19 -20.85
CA TYR A 337 10.36 7.56 -19.93
C TYR A 337 10.00 6.14 -19.53
N VAL A 338 8.72 5.89 -19.28
CA VAL A 338 8.26 4.56 -18.86
C VAL A 338 7.05 4.19 -19.69
N VAL A 339 7.15 3.09 -20.42
CA VAL A 339 6.08 2.59 -21.28
C VAL A 339 5.66 1.21 -20.80
N LYS A 340 4.36 1.01 -20.63
CA LYS A 340 3.77 -0.28 -20.26
C LYS A 340 2.58 -0.59 -21.15
N VAL A 341 2.56 -1.79 -21.71
CA VAL A 341 1.34 -2.34 -22.32
C VAL A 341 0.46 -2.86 -21.19
N LYS A 342 -0.74 -2.33 -21.06
CA LYS A 342 -1.67 -2.70 -19.98
C LYS A 342 -2.67 -3.77 -20.37
N TYR A 343 -2.98 -3.84 -21.65
CA TYR A 343 -4.08 -4.67 -22.09
C TYR A 343 -3.93 -5.00 -23.56
N ARG A 344 -4.33 -6.21 -23.95
CA ARG A 344 -4.41 -6.69 -25.32
C ARG A 344 -5.83 -7.16 -25.62
N LYS A 345 -6.37 -6.78 -26.76
CA LYS A 345 -7.71 -7.16 -27.20
C LYS A 345 -7.67 -7.65 -28.64
N GLU A 346 -8.30 -8.79 -28.92
CA GLU A 346 -8.44 -9.25 -30.29
C GLU A 346 -9.30 -8.30 -31.12
N LYS A 347 -8.90 -8.06 -32.36
CA LYS A 347 -9.72 -7.33 -33.31
C LYS A 347 -10.93 -8.18 -33.62
N ARG A 348 -12.12 -7.62 -33.45
CA ARG A 348 -13.33 -8.27 -33.97
C ARG A 348 -13.24 -8.22 -35.50
N GLU A 349 -13.35 -9.36 -36.16
CA GLU A 349 -13.58 -9.40 -37.58
C GLU A 349 -14.86 -8.59 -37.85
N LYS A 350 -14.73 -7.58 -38.73
CA LYS A 350 -15.91 -6.89 -39.25
C LYS A 350 -16.69 -7.93 -40.07
N ARG A 351 -17.82 -8.36 -39.55
CA ARG A 351 -18.81 -9.09 -40.34
C ARG A 351 -19.38 -8.18 -41.41
#